data_0054a20da86ff82a3cdc83a9b815d6d7
#
_entry.id   0054a20da86ff82a3cdc83a9b815d6d7
#
_cell.length_a   1.000
_cell.length_b   1.000
_cell.length_c   1.000
_cell.angle_alpha   90.00
_cell.angle_beta   90.00
_cell.angle_gamma   90.00
#
_symmetry.space_group_name_H-M   'P 1'
#
loop_
_entity.id
_entity.type
_entity.pdbx_description
1 polymer ?
#
loop_
_entity_poly.entity_id
_entity_poly.type
_entity_poly.pdbx_seq_one_letter_code
_entity_poly.pdbx_strand_id
1 'polypeptide(L)'
;MSIPERSTPPYSWSDADPGLRHTLVRLAQSLERDAMVEQVTTNVQHQLQVDRVVLYYFYRQWEGQVTFEALSDPRYSIFGSTGPDECFNDEYAELYLAGRMRAIADIETEPIADCHRDFLRELQVRANLVVPVLIPTGLWGLLVAHHCQSARSWSEADIASMQAGAEQLSMAPAIRGEMT
;
A
#
# COMPACT_ATOMS: atom_id res chain seq x y z
N MET A 1 15.31 -32.71 3.51
CA MET A 1 14.18 -31.77 3.51
C MET A 1 14.66 -30.48 2.85
N SER A 2 14.24 -30.25 1.62
CA SER A 2 14.61 -29.03 0.91
C SER A 2 13.76 -27.90 1.45
N ILE A 3 14.40 -26.84 1.94
CA ILE A 3 13.73 -25.58 2.25
C ILE A 3 13.17 -25.06 0.92
N PRO A 4 11.87 -24.75 0.80
CA PRO A 4 11.39 -24.14 -0.41
C PRO A 4 12.13 -22.82 -0.59
N GLU A 5 12.82 -22.68 -1.71
CA GLU A 5 13.37 -21.39 -2.13
C GLU A 5 12.23 -20.38 -2.09
N ARG A 6 12.41 -19.33 -1.32
CA ARG A 6 11.52 -18.17 -1.41
C ARG A 6 11.63 -17.70 -2.84
N SER A 7 10.56 -17.89 -3.60
CA SER A 7 10.46 -17.29 -4.91
C SER A 7 10.65 -15.78 -4.72
N THR A 8 11.74 -15.27 -5.24
CA THR A 8 11.99 -13.84 -5.31
C THR A 8 10.79 -13.23 -6.05
N PRO A 9 10.12 -12.22 -5.50
CA PRO A 9 9.06 -11.56 -6.25
C PRO A 9 9.63 -11.11 -7.60
N PRO A 10 8.86 -11.22 -8.69
CA PRO A 10 9.36 -10.97 -10.05
C PRO A 10 9.89 -9.54 -10.28
N TYR A 11 9.66 -8.65 -9.33
CA TYR A 11 10.16 -7.27 -9.36
C TYR A 11 10.76 -6.94 -8.01
N SER A 12 12.08 -6.99 -7.91
CA SER A 12 12.82 -6.59 -6.72
C SER A 12 13.41 -5.19 -6.90
N TRP A 13 13.82 -4.57 -5.80
CA TRP A 13 14.56 -3.32 -5.82
C TRP A 13 15.79 -3.35 -6.76
N SER A 14 16.30 -4.54 -7.06
CA SER A 14 17.44 -4.75 -7.94
C SER A 14 17.14 -4.45 -9.41
N ASP A 15 15.86 -4.48 -9.82
CA ASP A 15 15.45 -4.28 -11.21
C ASP A 15 15.17 -2.81 -11.53
N ALA A 16 15.14 -1.95 -10.52
CA ALA A 16 14.95 -0.52 -10.71
C ALA A 16 16.24 0.14 -11.22
N ASP A 17 16.08 1.15 -12.09
CA ASP A 17 17.16 2.06 -12.47
C ASP A 17 17.84 2.61 -11.19
N PRO A 18 19.19 2.71 -11.15
CA PRO A 18 19.93 3.12 -9.94
C PRO A 18 19.50 4.47 -9.36
N GLY A 19 19.12 5.43 -10.19
CA GLY A 19 18.61 6.73 -9.75
C GLY A 19 17.26 6.61 -9.04
N LEU A 20 16.36 5.82 -9.61
CA LEU A 20 15.06 5.56 -9.01
C LEU A 20 15.21 4.80 -7.70
N ARG A 21 16.05 3.77 -7.65
CA ARG A 21 16.31 3.01 -6.43
C ARG A 21 16.81 3.92 -5.30
N HIS A 22 17.74 4.83 -5.61
CA HIS A 22 18.25 5.78 -4.64
C HIS A 22 17.14 6.69 -4.10
N THR A 23 16.28 7.21 -4.99
CA THR A 23 15.12 8.03 -4.62
C THR A 23 14.16 7.27 -3.71
N LEU A 24 13.85 6.02 -4.03
CA LEU A 24 12.93 5.19 -3.23
C LEU A 24 13.52 4.85 -1.87
N VAL A 25 14.82 4.56 -1.78
CA VAL A 25 15.50 4.32 -0.50
C VAL A 25 15.46 5.57 0.38
N ARG A 26 15.72 6.74 -0.19
CA ARG A 26 15.65 8.00 0.57
C ARG A 26 14.24 8.32 1.06
N LEU A 27 13.24 8.09 0.21
CA LEU A 27 11.84 8.26 0.62
C LEU A 27 11.48 7.31 1.77
N ALA A 28 11.82 6.03 1.65
CA ALA A 28 11.55 5.05 2.71
C ALA A 28 12.20 5.45 4.03
N GLN A 29 13.44 5.94 4.01
CA GLN A 29 14.14 6.44 5.17
C GLN A 29 13.46 7.68 5.77
N SER A 30 12.98 8.60 4.93
CA SER A 30 12.26 9.79 5.39
C SER A 30 10.92 9.42 6.03
N LEU A 31 10.18 8.49 5.44
CA LEU A 31 8.93 7.98 5.99
C LEU A 31 9.16 7.32 7.36
N GLU A 32 10.20 6.51 7.47
CA GLU A 32 10.57 5.81 8.71
C GLU A 32 10.91 6.79 9.85
N ARG A 33 11.48 7.95 9.54
CA ARG A 33 11.83 8.98 10.51
C ARG A 33 10.70 9.96 10.80
N ASP A 34 9.61 9.92 10.02
CA ASP A 34 8.47 10.81 10.21
C ASP A 34 7.54 10.25 11.29
N ALA A 35 7.51 10.89 12.45
CA ALA A 35 6.68 10.46 13.58
C ALA A 35 5.18 10.42 13.24
N MET A 36 4.71 11.31 12.38
CA MET A 36 3.31 11.34 11.94
C MET A 36 2.97 10.11 11.10
N VAL A 37 3.86 9.73 10.18
CA VAL A 37 3.69 8.53 9.35
C VAL A 37 3.59 7.28 10.24
N GLU A 38 4.53 7.11 11.16
CA GLU A 38 4.54 5.97 12.07
C GLU A 38 3.28 5.93 12.94
N GLN A 39 2.93 7.06 13.55
CA GLN A 39 1.78 7.15 14.45
C GLN A 39 0.46 6.88 13.75
N VAL A 40 0.23 7.50 12.59
CA VAL A 40 -1.04 7.35 11.85
C VAL A 40 -1.19 5.91 11.34
N THR A 41 -0.16 5.35 10.73
CA THR A 41 -0.23 3.98 10.18
C THR A 41 -0.39 2.94 11.28
N THR A 42 0.31 3.09 12.40
CA THR A 42 0.19 2.19 13.55
C THR A 42 -1.20 2.29 14.18
N ASN A 43 -1.72 3.50 14.36
CA ASN A 43 -3.06 3.70 14.90
C ASN A 43 -4.13 3.06 14.01
N VAL A 44 -4.05 3.26 12.70
CA VAL A 44 -4.97 2.65 11.74
C VAL A 44 -4.90 1.13 11.80
N GLN A 45 -3.69 0.56 11.82
CA GLN A 45 -3.48 -0.89 11.92
C GLN A 45 -4.12 -1.45 13.20
N HIS A 46 -3.97 -0.78 14.32
CA HIS A 46 -4.57 -1.20 15.59
C HIS A 46 -6.10 -1.00 15.62
N GLN A 47 -6.59 0.12 15.12
CA GLN A 47 -8.05 0.39 15.09
C GLN A 47 -8.79 -0.62 14.21
N LEU A 48 -8.24 -0.93 13.05
CA LEU A 48 -8.83 -1.89 12.12
C LEU A 48 -8.55 -3.35 12.51
N GLN A 49 -7.56 -3.60 13.35
CA GLN A 49 -7.09 -4.95 13.71
C GLN A 49 -6.76 -5.78 12.47
N VAL A 50 -6.07 -5.17 11.53
CA VAL A 50 -5.61 -5.80 10.30
C VAL A 50 -4.18 -6.30 10.44
N ASP A 51 -3.76 -7.18 9.55
CA ASP A 51 -2.44 -7.79 9.60
C ASP A 51 -1.36 -6.82 9.11
N ARG A 52 -1.72 -5.93 8.20
CA ARG A 52 -0.77 -4.97 7.65
C ARG A 52 -1.46 -3.72 7.12
N VAL A 53 -0.79 -2.57 7.30
CA VAL A 53 -1.13 -1.30 6.67
C VAL A 53 0.11 -0.82 5.93
N VAL A 54 -0.02 -0.48 4.66
CA VAL A 54 1.12 -0.06 3.85
C VAL A 54 0.86 1.27 3.17
N LEU A 55 1.96 1.98 2.90
CA LEU A 55 1.99 3.11 1.99
C LEU A 55 2.59 2.64 0.67
N TYR A 56 1.81 2.79 -0.39
CA TYR A 56 2.19 2.48 -1.75
C TYR A 56 2.43 3.79 -2.49
N TYR A 57 3.66 4.07 -2.87
CA TYR A 57 4.05 5.33 -3.50
C TYR A 57 4.13 5.19 -5.01
N PHE A 58 3.52 6.12 -5.75
CA PHE A 58 3.64 6.19 -7.21
C PHE A 58 4.85 7.05 -7.59
N TYR A 59 5.88 6.43 -8.15
CA TYR A 59 7.08 7.13 -8.62
C TYR A 59 6.99 7.54 -10.11
N ARG A 60 6.09 6.93 -10.84
CA ARG A 60 5.69 7.27 -12.21
C ARG A 60 4.19 7.11 -12.32
N GLN A 61 3.63 7.57 -13.44
CA GLN A 61 2.22 7.39 -13.69
C GLN A 61 1.86 5.91 -13.65
N TRP A 62 1.23 5.52 -12.55
CA TRP A 62 0.66 4.21 -12.22
C TRP A 62 1.69 3.08 -12.00
N GLU A 63 2.94 3.44 -11.84
CA GLU A 63 3.97 2.51 -11.34
C GLU A 63 4.36 2.92 -9.93
N GLY A 64 4.31 1.98 -9.01
CA GLY A 64 4.56 2.27 -7.61
C GLY A 64 5.17 1.12 -6.84
N GLN A 65 5.41 1.38 -5.55
CA GLN A 65 6.08 0.46 -4.67
C GLN A 65 5.67 0.68 -3.22
N VAL A 66 5.65 -0.40 -2.43
CA VAL A 66 5.47 -0.32 -0.98
C VAL A 66 6.72 0.30 -0.36
N THR A 67 6.54 1.47 0.25
CA THR A 67 7.63 2.26 0.83
C THR A 67 7.58 2.35 2.35
N PHE A 68 6.49 1.97 2.96
CA PHE A 68 6.32 1.95 4.42
C PHE A 68 5.26 0.91 4.81
N GLU A 69 5.43 0.28 5.97
CA GLU A 69 4.46 -0.69 6.47
C GLU A 69 4.36 -0.68 7.99
N ALA A 70 3.14 -0.90 8.49
CA ALA A 70 2.83 -1.18 9.90
C ALA A 70 2.23 -2.58 9.96
N LEU A 71 2.87 -3.48 10.72
CA LEU A 71 2.58 -4.91 10.71
C LEU A 71 2.15 -5.40 12.09
N SER A 72 1.21 -6.35 12.12
CA SER A 72 0.90 -7.12 13.33
C SER A 72 1.98 -8.16 13.63
N ASP A 73 2.65 -8.65 12.57
CA ASP A 73 3.72 -9.64 12.67
C ASP A 73 4.68 -9.45 11.48
N PRO A 74 6.00 -9.52 11.69
CA PRO A 74 6.98 -9.35 10.61
C PRO A 74 6.82 -10.30 9.41
N ARG A 75 6.18 -11.46 9.61
CA ARG A 75 5.91 -12.41 8.51
C ARG A 75 5.03 -11.86 7.41
N TYR A 76 4.27 -10.80 7.70
CA TYR A 76 3.39 -10.14 6.73
C TYR A 76 4.08 -9.05 5.91
N SER A 77 5.39 -8.84 6.10
CA SER A 77 6.13 -7.82 5.35
C SER A 77 6.07 -8.05 3.85
N ILE A 78 5.71 -6.99 3.13
CA ILE A 78 5.75 -6.90 1.67
C ILE A 78 6.55 -5.68 1.23
N PHE A 79 7.44 -5.19 2.10
CA PHE A 79 8.25 -4.00 1.82
C PHE A 79 9.01 -4.14 0.50
N GLY A 80 8.94 -3.11 -0.32
CA GLY A 80 9.56 -3.10 -1.63
C GLY A 80 8.77 -3.77 -2.76
N SER A 81 7.60 -4.37 -2.44
CA SER A 81 6.75 -4.98 -3.47
C SER A 81 6.19 -3.92 -4.41
N THR A 82 6.16 -4.26 -5.70
CA THR A 82 5.59 -3.43 -6.75
C THR A 82 4.17 -3.86 -7.06
N GLY A 83 3.40 -2.97 -7.68
CA GLY A 83 2.03 -3.27 -8.07
C GLY A 83 1.94 -4.10 -9.35
N PRO A 84 0.71 -4.57 -9.69
CA PRO A 84 0.45 -5.32 -10.91
C PRO A 84 0.33 -4.34 -12.08
N ASP A 85 1.45 -3.85 -12.59
CA ASP A 85 1.51 -2.79 -13.62
C ASP A 85 0.64 -3.12 -14.84
N GLU A 86 0.55 -4.39 -15.23
CA GLU A 86 -0.27 -4.85 -16.34
C GLU A 86 -1.77 -4.85 -16.05
N CYS A 87 -2.14 -4.92 -14.76
CA CYS A 87 -3.54 -4.96 -14.32
C CYS A 87 -4.05 -3.60 -13.86
N PHE A 88 -3.15 -2.66 -13.61
CA PHE A 88 -3.45 -1.34 -13.09
C PHE A 88 -3.37 -0.34 -14.26
N ASN A 89 -4.52 -0.07 -14.86
CA ASN A 89 -4.60 0.83 -16.00
C ASN A 89 -4.98 2.26 -15.59
N ASP A 90 -4.89 3.19 -16.53
CA ASP A 90 -5.18 4.61 -16.34
C ASP A 90 -6.57 4.86 -15.76
N GLU A 91 -7.56 4.03 -16.09
CA GLU A 91 -8.93 4.14 -15.61
C GLU A 91 -9.03 3.98 -14.09
N TYR A 92 -8.35 2.97 -13.52
CA TYR A 92 -8.33 2.77 -12.06
C TYR A 92 -7.67 3.93 -11.34
N ALA A 93 -6.60 4.42 -11.89
CA ALA A 93 -5.83 5.49 -11.29
C ALA A 93 -6.58 6.82 -11.30
N GLU A 94 -7.30 7.13 -12.37
CA GLU A 94 -8.16 8.32 -12.44
C GLU A 94 -9.24 8.32 -11.36
N LEU A 95 -9.78 7.14 -11.02
CA LEU A 95 -10.76 7.00 -9.96
C LEU A 95 -10.17 7.36 -8.59
N TYR A 96 -8.93 6.96 -8.30
CA TYR A 96 -8.25 7.34 -7.06
C TYR A 96 -7.94 8.84 -7.03
N LEU A 97 -7.57 9.44 -8.15
CA LEU A 97 -7.42 10.89 -8.27
C LEU A 97 -8.71 11.64 -7.94
N ALA A 98 -9.86 11.06 -8.28
CA ALA A 98 -11.17 11.60 -7.96
C ALA A 98 -11.61 11.32 -6.50
N GLY A 99 -10.76 10.70 -5.69
CA GLY A 99 -11.03 10.42 -4.28
C GLY A 99 -11.72 9.09 -4.01
N ARG A 100 -11.81 8.20 -4.99
CA ARG A 100 -12.44 6.89 -4.81
C ARG A 100 -11.66 6.05 -3.80
N MET A 101 -12.38 5.39 -2.91
CA MET A 101 -11.84 4.29 -2.10
C MET A 101 -12.30 2.95 -2.69
N ARG A 102 -11.62 1.86 -2.34
CA ARG A 102 -12.00 0.51 -2.73
C ARG A 102 -11.95 -0.44 -1.54
N ALA A 103 -13.08 -1.11 -1.29
CA ALA A 103 -13.22 -2.10 -0.23
C ALA A 103 -13.55 -3.46 -0.84
N ILE A 104 -12.69 -4.45 -0.61
CA ILE A 104 -12.89 -5.83 -1.04
C ILE A 104 -12.94 -6.70 0.22
N ALA A 105 -14.10 -7.29 0.49
CA ALA A 105 -14.31 -8.13 1.67
C ALA A 105 -13.69 -9.52 1.52
N ASP A 106 -13.63 -10.05 0.30
CA ASP A 106 -13.01 -11.33 -0.02
C ASP A 106 -12.54 -11.32 -1.48
N ILE A 107 -11.24 -11.43 -1.68
CA ILE A 107 -10.66 -11.44 -3.02
C ILE A 107 -11.10 -12.65 -3.86
N GLU A 108 -11.54 -13.73 -3.21
CA GLU A 108 -11.95 -14.96 -3.89
C GLU A 108 -13.35 -14.85 -4.50
N THR A 109 -14.20 -13.98 -3.98
CA THR A 109 -15.58 -13.80 -4.43
C THR A 109 -15.85 -12.48 -5.13
N GLU A 110 -14.94 -11.52 -5.01
CA GLU A 110 -15.07 -10.21 -5.65
C GLU A 110 -14.89 -10.33 -7.18
N PRO A 111 -15.72 -9.64 -7.98
CA PRO A 111 -15.58 -9.64 -9.43
C PRO A 111 -14.42 -8.72 -9.87
N ILE A 112 -13.19 -9.20 -9.72
CA ILE A 112 -11.96 -8.53 -10.13
C ILE A 112 -11.26 -9.35 -11.22
N ALA A 113 -10.38 -8.70 -11.98
CA ALA A 113 -9.58 -9.39 -13.00
C ALA A 113 -8.71 -10.48 -12.38
N ASP A 114 -8.53 -11.60 -13.09
CA ASP A 114 -7.74 -12.73 -12.61
C ASP A 114 -6.30 -12.33 -12.26
N CYS A 115 -5.68 -11.48 -13.06
CA CYS A 115 -4.32 -11.00 -12.77
C CYS A 115 -4.26 -10.21 -11.45
N HIS A 116 -5.29 -9.43 -11.14
CA HIS A 116 -5.38 -8.68 -9.88
C HIS A 116 -5.57 -9.63 -8.70
N ARG A 117 -6.44 -10.63 -8.85
CA ARG A 117 -6.66 -11.65 -7.81
C ARG A 117 -5.39 -12.46 -7.54
N ASP A 118 -4.69 -12.89 -8.58
CA ASP A 118 -3.44 -13.64 -8.46
C ASP A 118 -2.36 -12.81 -7.75
N PHE A 119 -2.25 -11.53 -8.09
CA PHE A 119 -1.34 -10.60 -7.42
C PHE A 119 -1.66 -10.49 -5.92
N LEU A 120 -2.93 -10.32 -5.56
CA LEU A 120 -3.34 -10.23 -4.16
C LEU A 120 -3.10 -11.54 -3.40
N ARG A 121 -3.30 -12.68 -4.06
CA ARG A 121 -2.97 -14.00 -3.48
C ARG A 121 -1.48 -14.13 -3.18
N GLU A 122 -0.62 -13.67 -4.07
CA GLU A 122 0.84 -13.68 -3.86
C GLU A 122 1.23 -12.87 -2.63
N LEU A 123 0.52 -11.79 -2.34
CA LEU A 123 0.70 -10.97 -1.16
C LEU A 123 -0.02 -11.53 0.08
N GLN A 124 -0.65 -12.69 -0.02
CA GLN A 124 -1.43 -13.32 1.05
C GLN A 124 -2.64 -12.49 1.50
N VAL A 125 -3.19 -11.67 0.64
CA VAL A 125 -4.36 -10.85 0.94
C VAL A 125 -5.65 -11.65 0.83
N ARG A 126 -6.54 -11.52 1.81
CA ARG A 126 -7.92 -12.05 1.74
C ARG A 126 -8.93 -10.91 1.64
N ALA A 127 -8.73 -9.84 2.36
CA ALA A 127 -9.56 -8.64 2.29
C ALA A 127 -8.66 -7.41 2.14
N ASN A 128 -9.16 -6.42 1.40
CA ASN A 128 -8.36 -5.26 0.99
C ASN A 128 -9.18 -3.97 1.09
N LEU A 129 -8.62 -2.96 1.74
CA LEU A 129 -9.22 -1.62 1.79
C LEU A 129 -8.18 -0.59 1.35
N VAL A 130 -8.50 0.15 0.30
CA VAL A 130 -7.57 1.09 -0.34
C VAL A 130 -8.18 2.49 -0.37
N VAL A 131 -7.43 3.47 0.11
CA VAL A 131 -7.81 4.89 0.00
C VAL A 131 -6.64 5.68 -0.59
N PRO A 132 -6.92 6.73 -1.38
CA PRO A 132 -5.85 7.55 -1.95
C PRO A 132 -5.24 8.49 -0.91
N VAL A 133 -3.94 8.76 -1.05
CA VAL A 133 -3.24 9.84 -0.35
C VAL A 133 -3.04 10.97 -1.35
N LEU A 134 -3.83 12.02 -1.20
CA LEU A 134 -3.85 13.17 -2.11
C LEU A 134 -3.08 14.34 -1.49
N ILE A 135 -2.16 14.89 -2.25
CA ILE A 135 -1.40 16.10 -1.90
C ILE A 135 -1.72 17.21 -2.91
N PRO A 136 -1.33 18.47 -2.67
CA PRO A 136 -1.68 19.57 -3.59
C PRO A 136 -1.26 19.34 -5.04
N THR A 137 -0.18 18.59 -5.29
CA THR A 137 0.33 18.29 -6.64
C THR A 137 -0.34 17.09 -7.29
N GLY A 138 -1.22 16.36 -6.59
CA GLY A 138 -1.96 15.23 -7.14
C GLY A 138 -1.95 14.00 -6.25
N LEU A 139 -2.04 12.82 -6.86
CA LEU A 139 -2.02 11.54 -6.16
C LEU A 139 -0.60 11.15 -5.81
N TRP A 140 -0.26 11.20 -4.51
CA TRP A 140 1.03 10.75 -4.00
C TRP A 140 1.14 9.22 -4.03
N GLY A 141 0.10 8.56 -3.58
CA GLY A 141 0.07 7.11 -3.47
C GLY A 141 -1.20 6.62 -2.81
N LEU A 142 -1.14 5.44 -2.23
CA LEU A 142 -2.27 4.77 -1.61
C LEU A 142 -1.94 4.39 -0.16
N LEU A 143 -2.93 4.54 0.72
CA LEU A 143 -2.95 3.92 2.04
C LEU A 143 -3.76 2.64 1.90
N VAL A 144 -3.17 1.50 2.24
CA VAL A 144 -3.76 0.18 2.01
C VAL A 144 -3.78 -0.63 3.30
N ALA A 145 -4.94 -1.22 3.62
CA ALA A 145 -5.09 -2.16 4.72
C ALA A 145 -5.35 -3.56 4.17
N HIS A 146 -4.58 -4.53 4.63
CA HIS A 146 -4.71 -5.93 4.25
C HIS A 146 -5.07 -6.80 5.44
N HIS A 147 -6.15 -7.58 5.31
CA HIS A 147 -6.47 -8.68 6.21
C HIS A 147 -6.09 -9.99 5.50
N CYS A 148 -5.17 -10.75 6.10
CA CYS A 148 -4.52 -11.88 5.43
C CYS A 148 -5.10 -13.23 5.86
N GLN A 149 -5.73 -13.30 7.02
CA GLN A 149 -6.14 -14.57 7.63
C GLN A 149 -7.49 -15.08 7.14
N SER A 150 -8.40 -14.18 6.80
CA SER A 150 -9.76 -14.52 6.38
C SER A 150 -10.41 -13.36 5.63
N ALA A 151 -11.53 -13.63 4.99
CA ALA A 151 -12.42 -12.59 4.49
C ALA A 151 -12.86 -11.67 5.64
N ARG A 152 -13.11 -10.42 5.34
CA ARG A 152 -13.51 -9.41 6.31
C ARG A 152 -14.41 -8.37 5.67
N SER A 153 -15.55 -8.11 6.27
CA SER A 153 -16.40 -6.98 5.90
C SER A 153 -15.84 -5.70 6.48
N TRP A 154 -15.76 -4.66 5.65
CA TRP A 154 -15.30 -3.34 6.07
C TRP A 154 -16.49 -2.49 6.48
N SER A 155 -16.49 -2.04 7.74
CA SER A 155 -17.55 -1.17 8.26
C SER A 155 -17.37 0.28 7.78
N GLU A 156 -18.43 1.08 7.91
CA GLU A 156 -18.32 2.53 7.66
C GLU A 156 -17.28 3.19 8.56
N ALA A 157 -17.14 2.72 9.80
CA ALA A 157 -16.14 3.21 10.74
C ALA A 157 -14.71 2.85 10.27
N ASP A 158 -14.49 1.65 9.74
CA ASP A 158 -13.21 1.24 9.15
C ASP A 158 -12.82 2.16 7.98
N ILE A 159 -13.76 2.40 7.08
CA ILE A 159 -13.55 3.26 5.92
C ILE A 159 -13.25 4.70 6.36
N ALA A 160 -14.02 5.22 7.32
CA ALA A 160 -13.80 6.57 7.86
C ALA A 160 -12.42 6.71 8.52
N SER A 161 -11.98 5.70 9.27
CA SER A 161 -10.64 5.67 9.89
C SER A 161 -9.54 5.69 8.85
N MET A 162 -9.69 4.93 7.76
CA MET A 162 -8.72 4.93 6.66
C MET A 162 -8.67 6.28 5.94
N GLN A 163 -9.82 6.84 5.64
CA GLN A 163 -9.91 8.15 4.97
C GLN A 163 -9.31 9.26 5.84
N ALA A 164 -9.61 9.27 7.14
CA ALA A 164 -9.02 10.22 8.08
C ALA A 164 -7.51 10.05 8.19
N GLY A 165 -7.02 8.80 8.21
CA GLY A 165 -5.61 8.49 8.20
C GLY A 165 -4.90 9.00 6.94
N ALA A 166 -5.50 8.79 5.77
CA ALA A 166 -4.95 9.28 4.50
C ALA A 166 -4.89 10.81 4.47
N GLU A 167 -5.91 11.48 5.00
CA GLU A 167 -5.94 12.94 5.10
C GLU A 167 -4.84 13.47 6.03
N GLN A 168 -4.63 12.84 7.18
CA GLN A 168 -3.53 13.18 8.08
C GLN A 168 -2.16 12.95 7.43
N LEU A 169 -1.99 11.81 6.76
CA LEU A 169 -0.75 11.48 6.05
C LEU A 169 -0.43 12.48 4.94
N SER A 170 -1.44 13.03 4.29
CA SER A 170 -1.25 14.06 3.26
C SER A 170 -0.56 15.31 3.80
N MET A 171 -0.55 15.50 5.12
CA MET A 171 0.10 16.62 5.80
C MET A 171 1.50 16.27 6.32
N ALA A 172 1.89 14.99 6.28
CA ALA A 172 3.17 14.55 6.81
C ALA A 172 4.35 15.13 6.00
N PRO A 173 5.39 15.67 6.66
CA PRO A 173 6.51 16.28 5.97
C PRO A 173 7.21 15.34 4.98
N ALA A 174 7.38 14.06 5.33
CA ALA A 174 8.00 13.08 4.43
C ALA A 174 7.17 12.86 3.15
N ILE A 175 5.85 12.90 3.26
CA ILE A 175 4.95 12.72 2.12
C ILE A 175 4.91 13.99 1.26
N ARG A 176 5.00 15.15 1.88
CA ARG A 176 5.08 16.42 1.16
C ARG A 176 6.46 16.74 0.58
N GLY A 177 7.47 15.91 0.87
CA GLY A 177 8.83 16.15 0.39
C GLY A 177 9.54 17.28 1.14
N GLU A 178 9.11 17.58 2.37
CA GLU A 178 9.64 18.69 3.20
C GLU A 178 10.72 18.25 4.18
N MET A 179 10.95 16.92 4.31
CA MET A 179 12.03 16.39 5.14
C MET A 179 13.35 16.37 4.38
N THR A 180 14.37 16.96 4.98
CA THR A 180 15.75 16.96 4.48
C THR A 180 16.59 15.86 5.15
#